data_7a0ea9250ac2c8ea288b3ef52b12a26f
#
_entry.id   7a0ea9250ac2c8ea288b3ef52b12a26f
#
_cell.length_a   1.000
_cell.length_b   1.000
_cell.length_c   1.000
_cell.angle_alpha   90.00
_cell.angle_beta   90.00
_cell.angle_gamma   90.00
#
_symmetry.space_group_name_H-M   'P 1'
#
loop_
_entity.id
_entity.type
_entity.pdbx_description
1 polymer ?
#
loop_
_entity_poly.entity_id
_entity_poly.type
_entity_poly.pdbx_seq_one_letter_code
_entity_poly.pdbx_strand_id
1 'polypeptide(L)'
;SDLFLGNLSLLGAALTWALYSVLVRKVTTDGMDLLQATAVFLLGGLPITVPLGIWECSAQGVGAITPGVIGGVLFLGIISTAIAMFLWNYAFAALPAGTASLTFFAQPLVGTLLGWFFLKEPITPLFVLGGVLIGLGILISNES
;
A
#
# COMPACT_ATOMS: atom_id res chain seq x y z
N SER A 1 22.59 -10.88 -8.76
CA SER A 1 21.69 -11.97 -8.35
C SER A 1 20.27 -11.43 -8.25
N ASP A 2 19.29 -12.26 -8.53
CA ASP A 2 17.87 -11.88 -8.57
C ASP A 2 17.39 -11.30 -7.24
N LEU A 3 17.95 -11.76 -6.11
CA LEU A 3 17.69 -11.22 -4.78
C LEU A 3 18.16 -9.76 -4.63
N PHE A 4 19.30 -9.40 -5.21
CA PHE A 4 19.78 -8.02 -5.15
C PHE A 4 18.88 -7.09 -5.96
N LEU A 5 18.50 -7.48 -7.17
CA LEU A 5 17.57 -6.71 -8.00
C LEU A 5 16.19 -6.60 -7.35
N GLY A 6 15.69 -7.68 -6.73
CA GLY A 6 14.44 -7.66 -5.98
C GLY A 6 14.50 -6.68 -4.81
N ASN A 7 15.55 -6.69 -4.01
CA ASN A 7 15.73 -5.76 -2.89
C ASN A 7 15.86 -4.31 -3.35
N LEU A 8 16.55 -4.06 -4.48
CA LEU A 8 16.67 -2.73 -5.06
C LEU A 8 15.30 -2.22 -5.56
N SER A 9 14.50 -3.09 -6.16
CA SER A 9 13.14 -2.76 -6.60
C SER A 9 12.22 -2.43 -5.42
N LEU A 10 12.33 -3.17 -4.31
CA LEU A 10 11.59 -2.88 -3.08
C LEU A 10 11.99 -1.53 -2.48
N LEU A 11 13.28 -1.21 -2.47
CA LEU A 11 13.76 0.10 -2.03
C LEU A 11 13.20 1.22 -2.91
N GLY A 12 13.22 1.05 -4.23
CA GLY A 12 12.63 1.98 -5.18
C GLY A 12 11.12 2.18 -4.93
N ALA A 13 10.39 1.10 -4.68
CA ALA A 13 8.97 1.15 -4.35
C ALA A 13 8.72 1.92 -3.03
N ALA A 14 9.54 1.70 -2.00
CA ALA A 14 9.43 2.41 -0.74
C ALA A 14 9.69 3.92 -0.89
N LEU A 15 10.68 4.31 -1.67
CA LEU A 15 10.99 5.72 -1.96
C LEU A 15 9.87 6.40 -2.76
N THR A 16 9.33 5.74 -3.77
CA THR A 16 8.20 6.28 -4.55
C THR A 16 6.93 6.40 -3.70
N TRP A 17 6.69 5.46 -2.79
CA TRP A 17 5.58 5.53 -1.84
C TRP A 17 5.71 6.70 -0.87
N ALA A 18 6.92 6.90 -0.31
CA ALA A 18 7.20 8.02 0.58
C ALA A 18 7.00 9.36 -0.14
N LEU A 19 7.54 9.49 -1.36
CA LEU A 19 7.37 10.68 -2.19
C LEU A 19 5.90 10.95 -2.51
N TYR A 20 5.15 9.93 -2.91
CA TYR A 20 3.71 10.01 -3.13
C TYR A 20 2.98 10.58 -1.91
N SER A 21 3.21 10.04 -0.72
CA SER A 21 2.54 10.47 0.52
C SER A 21 2.83 11.92 0.86
N VAL A 22 4.08 12.37 0.68
CA VAL A 22 4.48 13.78 0.90
C VAL A 22 3.83 14.70 -0.13
N LEU A 23 3.80 14.30 -1.41
CA LEU A 23 3.21 15.10 -2.48
C LEU A 23 1.70 15.25 -2.32
N VAL A 24 0.98 14.18 -2.02
CA VAL A 24 -0.47 14.24 -1.75
C VAL A 24 -0.75 15.21 -0.61
N ARG A 25 -0.02 15.10 0.50
CA ARG A 25 -0.17 16.01 1.63
C ARG A 25 0.10 17.46 1.23
N LYS A 26 1.16 17.71 0.46
CA LYS A 26 1.51 19.05 0.01
C LYS A 26 0.39 19.66 -0.83
N VAL A 27 -0.06 18.98 -1.89
CA VAL A 27 -1.09 19.52 -2.79
C VAL A 27 -2.44 19.72 -2.10
N THR A 28 -2.79 18.88 -1.12
CA THR A 28 -4.02 19.06 -0.33
C THR A 28 -3.90 20.23 0.66
N THR A 29 -2.72 20.46 1.23
CA THR A 29 -2.45 21.63 2.07
C THR A 29 -2.47 22.92 1.23
N ASP A 30 -2.02 22.87 -0.02
CA ASP A 30 -2.04 24.00 -0.96
C ASP A 30 -3.46 24.27 -1.53
N GLY A 31 -4.48 23.51 -1.11
CA GLY A 31 -5.90 23.77 -1.40
C GLY A 31 -6.52 22.85 -2.46
N MET A 32 -5.81 21.83 -2.95
CA MET A 32 -6.42 20.83 -3.84
C MET A 32 -7.37 19.94 -3.04
N ASP A 33 -8.55 19.66 -3.60
CA ASP A 33 -9.48 18.71 -3.01
C ASP A 33 -8.87 17.29 -2.92
N LEU A 34 -9.12 16.61 -1.82
CA LEU A 34 -8.53 15.31 -1.55
C LEU A 34 -8.89 14.25 -2.59
N LEU A 35 -10.13 14.25 -3.06
CA LEU A 35 -10.59 13.31 -4.09
C LEU A 35 -9.89 13.61 -5.42
N GLN A 36 -9.75 14.89 -5.77
CA GLN A 36 -9.02 15.31 -6.97
C GLN A 36 -7.55 14.91 -6.88
N ALA A 37 -6.87 15.15 -5.76
CA ALA A 37 -5.49 14.74 -5.55
C ALA A 37 -5.34 13.23 -5.71
N THR A 38 -6.20 12.44 -5.05
CA THR A 38 -6.18 10.99 -5.16
C THR A 38 -6.37 10.52 -6.61
N ALA A 39 -7.36 11.08 -7.32
CA ALA A 39 -7.63 10.73 -8.71
C ALA A 39 -6.46 11.08 -9.65
N VAL A 40 -5.88 12.27 -9.51
CA VAL A 40 -4.73 12.71 -10.33
C VAL A 40 -3.53 11.78 -10.14
N PHE A 41 -3.20 11.44 -8.89
CA PHE A 41 -2.06 10.54 -8.62
C PHE A 41 -2.30 9.11 -9.10
N LEU A 42 -3.52 8.58 -8.96
CA LEU A 42 -3.86 7.25 -9.49
C LEU A 42 -3.82 7.23 -11.02
N LEU A 43 -4.40 8.24 -11.67
CA LEU A 43 -4.37 8.35 -13.13
C LEU A 43 -2.96 8.61 -13.65
N GLY A 44 -2.11 9.31 -12.88
CA GLY A 44 -0.71 9.54 -13.22
C GLY A 44 0.14 8.27 -13.34
N GLY A 45 -0.28 7.16 -12.78
CA GLY A 45 0.34 5.85 -12.98
C GLY A 45 0.01 5.16 -14.31
N LEU A 46 -1.13 5.52 -14.95
CA LEU A 46 -1.60 4.84 -16.15
C LEU A 46 -0.65 4.93 -17.35
N PRO A 47 0.04 6.06 -17.64
CA PRO A 47 0.98 6.15 -18.75
C PRO A 47 2.12 5.13 -18.69
N ILE A 48 2.44 4.60 -17.51
CA ILE A 48 3.46 3.57 -17.31
C ILE A 48 2.81 2.19 -17.24
N THR A 49 1.78 2.03 -16.42
CA THR A 49 1.19 0.71 -16.14
C THR A 49 0.43 0.15 -17.33
N VAL A 50 -0.26 0.98 -18.11
CA VAL A 50 -1.02 0.51 -19.29
C VAL A 50 -0.11 -0.05 -20.38
N PRO A 51 0.95 0.66 -20.85
CA PRO A 51 1.85 0.10 -21.86
C PRO A 51 2.56 -1.17 -21.38
N LEU A 52 2.99 -1.20 -20.12
CA LEU A 52 3.63 -2.40 -19.54
C LEU A 52 2.65 -3.58 -19.48
N GLY A 53 1.42 -3.34 -19.07
CA GLY A 53 0.38 -4.38 -19.06
C GLY A 53 0.06 -4.90 -20.46
N ILE A 54 -0.04 -4.05 -21.47
CA ILE A 54 -0.24 -4.44 -22.86
C ILE A 54 0.94 -5.29 -23.37
N TRP A 55 2.17 -4.86 -23.06
CA TRP A 55 3.36 -5.60 -23.44
C TRP A 55 3.40 -6.98 -22.77
N GLU A 56 3.11 -7.06 -21.48
CA GLU A 56 3.09 -8.33 -20.75
C GLU A 56 2.01 -9.28 -21.29
N CYS A 57 0.80 -8.78 -21.53
CA CYS A 57 -0.27 -9.56 -22.15
C CYS A 57 0.11 -10.07 -23.55
N SER A 58 0.86 -9.29 -24.33
CA SER A 58 1.33 -9.71 -25.66
C SER A 58 2.44 -10.76 -25.59
N ALA A 59 3.30 -10.71 -24.56
CA ALA A 59 4.45 -11.60 -24.37
C ALA A 59 4.07 -12.93 -23.71
N GLN A 60 3.18 -12.90 -22.72
CA GLN A 60 2.82 -14.09 -21.92
C GLN A 60 1.42 -14.63 -22.23
N GLY A 61 0.63 -13.90 -23.02
CA GLY A 61 -0.76 -14.21 -23.29
C GLY A 61 -1.69 -13.76 -22.13
N VAL A 62 -2.99 -13.80 -22.40
CA VAL A 62 -4.02 -13.51 -21.40
C VAL A 62 -4.51 -14.84 -20.81
N GLY A 63 -4.47 -14.97 -19.50
CA GLY A 63 -5.00 -16.14 -18.80
C GLY A 63 -6.53 -16.27 -18.97
N ALA A 64 -7.09 -17.37 -18.50
CA ALA A 64 -8.54 -17.61 -18.57
C ALA A 64 -9.32 -16.53 -17.81
N ILE A 65 -10.22 -15.84 -18.49
CA ILE A 65 -11.12 -14.85 -17.91
C ILE A 65 -12.31 -15.59 -17.29
N THR A 66 -12.23 -15.86 -16.00
CA THR A 66 -13.31 -16.50 -15.24
C THR A 66 -14.06 -15.46 -14.39
N PRO A 67 -15.29 -15.74 -13.93
CA PRO A 67 -16.01 -14.85 -13.02
C PRO A 67 -15.22 -14.54 -11.74
N GLY A 68 -14.43 -15.49 -11.22
CA GLY A 68 -13.56 -15.30 -10.08
C GLY A 68 -12.43 -14.32 -10.38
N VAL A 69 -11.81 -14.39 -11.56
CA VAL A 69 -10.78 -13.43 -11.99
C VAL A 69 -11.37 -12.02 -12.12
N ILE A 70 -12.56 -11.90 -12.73
CA ILE A 70 -13.25 -10.60 -12.85
C ILE A 70 -13.54 -10.03 -11.45
N GLY A 71 -14.09 -10.84 -10.56
CA GLY A 71 -14.35 -10.44 -9.16
C GLY A 71 -13.08 -10.01 -8.43
N GLY A 72 -11.99 -10.74 -8.60
CA GLY A 72 -10.68 -10.39 -8.03
C GLY A 72 -10.14 -9.06 -8.55
N VAL A 73 -10.22 -8.83 -9.86
CA VAL A 73 -9.78 -7.56 -10.48
C VAL A 73 -10.63 -6.39 -10.00
N LEU A 74 -11.95 -6.55 -9.92
CA LEU A 74 -12.84 -5.51 -9.39
C LEU A 74 -12.55 -5.22 -7.92
N PHE A 75 -12.33 -6.25 -7.10
CA PHE A 75 -11.95 -6.10 -5.70
C PHE A 75 -10.63 -5.33 -5.56
N LEU A 76 -9.61 -5.71 -6.33
CA LEU A 76 -8.30 -5.04 -6.31
C LEU A 76 -8.41 -3.59 -6.79
N GLY A 77 -9.14 -3.32 -7.86
CA GLY A 77 -9.28 -1.96 -8.40
C GLY A 77 -10.12 -1.04 -7.50
N ILE A 78 -11.27 -1.50 -7.06
CA ILE A 78 -12.22 -0.66 -6.31
C ILE A 78 -11.87 -0.63 -4.82
N ILE A 79 -11.78 -1.79 -4.19
CA ILE A 79 -11.62 -1.86 -2.72
C ILE A 79 -10.17 -1.61 -2.33
N SER A 80 -9.24 -2.41 -2.88
CA SER A 80 -7.83 -2.37 -2.47
C SER A 80 -7.06 -1.18 -3.04
N THR A 81 -7.54 -0.57 -4.14
CA THR A 81 -6.86 0.59 -4.73
C THR A 81 -7.67 1.86 -4.49
N ALA A 82 -8.83 2.04 -5.11
CA ALA A 82 -9.52 3.33 -5.07
C ALA A 82 -9.95 3.72 -3.65
N ILE A 83 -10.67 2.84 -2.94
CA ILE A 83 -11.16 3.13 -1.58
C ILE A 83 -10.00 3.19 -0.59
N ALA A 84 -9.11 2.22 -0.59
CA ALA A 84 -8.00 2.17 0.35
C ALA A 84 -7.05 3.37 0.18
N MET A 85 -6.73 3.78 -1.05
CA MET A 85 -5.90 4.95 -1.32
C MET A 85 -6.58 6.25 -0.91
N PHE A 86 -7.89 6.38 -1.14
CA PHE A 86 -8.63 7.54 -0.66
C PHE A 86 -8.62 7.64 0.87
N LEU A 87 -8.90 6.55 1.58
CA LEU A 87 -8.86 6.50 3.04
C LEU A 87 -7.46 6.78 3.59
N TRP A 88 -6.43 6.26 2.92
CA TRP A 88 -5.04 6.52 3.24
C TRP A 88 -4.71 8.01 3.13
N ASN A 89 -5.05 8.62 1.99
CA ASN A 89 -4.83 10.04 1.75
C ASN A 89 -5.63 10.92 2.73
N TYR A 90 -6.85 10.51 3.06
CA TYR A 90 -7.67 11.18 4.07
C TYR A 90 -6.98 11.18 5.44
N ALA A 91 -6.45 10.04 5.87
CA ALA A 91 -5.71 9.95 7.13
C ALA A 91 -4.46 10.85 7.15
N PHE A 92 -3.71 10.90 6.05
CA PHE A 92 -2.53 11.76 5.91
C PHE A 92 -2.87 13.25 5.83
N ALA A 93 -4.02 13.62 5.28
CA ALA A 93 -4.49 14.99 5.27
C ALA A 93 -5.01 15.45 6.64
N ALA A 94 -5.68 14.55 7.38
CA ALA A 94 -6.34 14.86 8.65
C ALA A 94 -5.41 14.78 9.88
N LEU A 95 -4.34 13.95 9.83
CA LEU A 95 -3.47 13.66 10.96
C LEU A 95 -2.05 14.22 10.76
N PRO A 96 -1.30 14.49 11.83
CA PRO A 96 0.14 14.73 11.74
C PRO A 96 0.83 13.56 11.02
N ALA A 97 1.84 13.85 10.18
CA ALA A 97 2.49 12.82 9.35
C ALA A 97 3.08 11.67 10.17
N GLY A 98 3.63 11.97 11.36
CA GLY A 98 4.13 10.95 12.29
C GLY A 98 3.03 10.00 12.73
N THR A 99 1.89 10.51 13.19
CA THR A 99 0.74 9.70 13.62
C THR A 99 0.15 8.87 12.47
N ALA A 100 -0.02 9.48 11.29
CA ALA A 100 -0.50 8.78 10.11
C ALA A 100 0.45 7.64 9.70
N SER A 101 1.76 7.84 9.78
CA SER A 101 2.77 6.80 9.49
C SER A 101 2.72 5.62 10.46
N LEU A 102 2.30 5.84 11.69
CA LEU A 102 2.17 4.76 12.69
C LEU A 102 1.10 3.72 12.29
N THR A 103 0.08 4.13 11.52
CA THR A 103 -0.94 3.19 11.02
C THR A 103 -0.36 2.12 10.09
N PHE A 104 0.79 2.39 9.45
CA PHE A 104 1.51 1.39 8.66
C PHE A 104 1.94 0.17 9.48
N PHE A 105 2.26 0.39 10.74
CA PHE A 105 2.66 -0.71 11.61
C PHE A 105 1.50 -1.62 12.02
N ALA A 106 0.25 -1.19 11.83
CA ALA A 106 -0.90 -2.05 11.99
C ALA A 106 -1.00 -3.11 10.87
N GLN A 107 -0.48 -2.85 9.68
CA GLN A 107 -0.56 -3.78 8.54
C GLN A 107 0.09 -5.16 8.82
N PRO A 108 1.34 -5.25 9.32
CA PRO A 108 1.94 -6.54 9.67
C PRO A 108 1.13 -7.29 10.71
N LEU A 109 0.58 -6.61 11.70
CA LEU A 109 -0.24 -7.24 12.74
C LEU A 109 -1.53 -7.82 12.16
N VAL A 110 -2.28 -7.01 11.42
CA VAL A 110 -3.52 -7.45 10.76
C VAL A 110 -3.22 -8.56 9.74
N GLY A 111 -2.20 -8.40 8.91
CA GLY A 111 -1.80 -9.39 7.91
C GLY A 111 -1.47 -10.74 8.55
N THR A 112 -0.73 -10.75 9.66
CA THR A 112 -0.40 -12.00 10.37
C THR A 112 -1.60 -12.62 11.05
N LEU A 113 -2.47 -11.84 11.68
CA LEU A 113 -3.70 -12.37 12.28
C LEU A 113 -4.58 -13.04 11.22
N LEU A 114 -4.73 -12.42 10.05
CA LEU A 114 -5.47 -12.98 8.93
C LEU A 114 -4.78 -14.23 8.35
N GLY A 115 -3.46 -14.20 8.17
CA GLY A 115 -2.66 -15.35 7.73
C GLY A 115 -2.78 -16.53 8.70
N TRP A 116 -2.67 -16.28 9.99
CA TRP A 116 -2.87 -17.30 11.02
C TRP A 116 -4.30 -17.86 10.99
N PHE A 117 -5.31 -16.99 10.91
CA PHE A 117 -6.71 -17.44 10.97
C PHE A 117 -7.15 -18.18 9.69
N PHE A 118 -6.87 -17.62 8.51
CA PHE A 118 -7.34 -18.17 7.23
C PHE A 118 -6.38 -19.19 6.62
N LEU A 119 -5.06 -18.93 6.68
CA LEU A 119 -4.05 -19.76 6.03
C LEU A 119 -3.39 -20.75 6.99
N LYS A 120 -3.71 -20.67 8.30
CA LYS A 120 -3.11 -21.51 9.35
C LYS A 120 -1.59 -21.38 9.45
N GLU A 121 -1.08 -20.19 9.09
CA GLU A 121 0.35 -19.91 9.20
C GLU A 121 0.81 -19.87 10.65
N PRO A 122 1.95 -20.49 11.01
CA PRO A 122 2.45 -20.46 12.37
C PRO A 122 2.96 -19.06 12.76
N ILE A 123 2.49 -18.54 13.88
CA ILE A 123 3.04 -17.30 14.46
C ILE A 123 4.37 -17.66 15.13
N THR A 124 5.48 -17.12 14.62
CA THR A 124 6.80 -17.40 15.19
C THR A 124 7.09 -16.49 16.39
N PRO A 125 7.93 -16.92 17.36
CA PRO A 125 8.33 -16.08 18.48
C PRO A 125 9.02 -14.78 18.05
N LEU A 126 9.76 -14.80 16.94
CA LEU A 126 10.40 -13.63 16.35
C LEU A 126 9.37 -12.60 15.86
N PHE A 127 8.26 -13.09 15.30
CA PHE A 127 7.16 -12.22 14.88
C PHE A 127 6.48 -11.55 16.08
N VAL A 128 6.24 -12.29 17.16
CA VAL A 128 5.66 -11.74 18.40
C VAL A 128 6.59 -10.66 18.98
N LEU A 129 7.89 -10.91 19.00
CA LEU A 129 8.88 -9.92 19.45
C LEU A 129 8.82 -8.65 18.60
N GLY A 130 8.78 -8.78 17.26
CA GLY A 130 8.64 -7.66 16.35
C GLY A 130 7.36 -6.85 16.59
N GLY A 131 6.23 -7.52 16.79
CA GLY A 131 4.94 -6.90 17.11
C GLY A 131 4.97 -6.10 18.42
N VAL A 132 5.60 -6.65 19.46
CA VAL A 132 5.79 -5.97 20.75
C VAL A 132 6.66 -4.72 20.60
N LEU A 133 7.78 -4.82 19.89
CA LEU A 133 8.67 -3.68 19.64
C LEU A 133 7.97 -2.55 18.85
N ILE A 134 7.17 -2.90 17.86
CA ILE A 134 6.34 -1.94 17.11
C ILE A 134 5.33 -1.28 18.05
N GLY A 135 4.61 -2.05 18.85
CA GLY A 135 3.64 -1.53 19.81
C GLY A 135 4.25 -0.54 20.80
N LEU A 136 5.42 -0.88 21.35
CA LEU A 136 6.18 0.02 22.24
C LEU A 136 6.62 1.29 21.52
N GLY A 137 7.09 1.19 20.28
CA GLY A 137 7.45 2.36 19.47
C GLY A 137 6.29 3.32 19.25
N ILE A 138 5.08 2.78 19.00
CA ILE A 138 3.85 3.58 18.86
C ILE A 138 3.50 4.29 20.17
N LEU A 139 3.57 3.59 21.30
CA LEU A 139 3.25 4.18 22.61
C LEU A 139 4.19 5.35 22.95
N ILE A 140 5.50 5.17 22.76
CA ILE A 140 6.50 6.20 23.01
C ILE A 140 6.32 7.41 22.08
N SER A 141 5.96 7.17 20.82
CA SER A 141 5.77 8.26 19.85
C SER A 141 4.51 9.10 20.12
N ASN A 142 3.50 8.56 20.81
CA ASN A 142 2.28 9.28 21.15
C ASN A 142 2.45 10.23 22.35
N GLU A 143 3.51 10.07 23.14
CA GLU A 143 3.79 10.92 24.31
C GLU A 143 4.71 12.12 23.96
N SER A 144 5.15 12.23 22.72
CA SER A 144 6.03 13.30 22.24
C SER A 144 5.29 14.32 21.38
#